data_ea3c53012221bfa63d69707c503e1af4
#
_entry.id   ea3c53012221bfa63d69707c503e1af4
#
_cell.length_a   1.000
_cell.length_b   1.000
_cell.length_c   1.000
_cell.angle_alpha   90.00
_cell.angle_beta   90.00
_cell.angle_gamma   90.00
#
_symmetry.space_group_name_H-M   'P 1'
#
loop_
_entity.id
_entity.type
_entity.pdbx_description
1 polymer ?
#
loop_
_entity_poly.entity_id
_entity_poly.type
_entity_poly.pdbx_seq_one_letter_code
_entity_poly.pdbx_strand_id
1 'polypeptide(L)'
;MADRTFATMIANVQRKVGSAPSIPRMEIAQALNTAHLEIHGAYDWPWAYKETNLSLNPSYSTGTISVNVGSASVTGAGTTWSTGWTNRRIRLDNNQDWPISAVTGAGALTLAQPYFGSANLSGASYVIYQDVFEMPADFEPGKDLILLQPDVRIRVRCISRLALETQGVVLKSLFTNIAMGYSDQGRTAAGLHLIRIIPPPTSAKTLRLVYKARPADFSAMTDVPWLPQTYQDILELVAESEVKRTHGISGWEVPAAIAARKRLALKRQVIAGPTDTSSDTFAGSTTSDSSISWRGLSILPFGQ
;
A
#
# COMPACT_ATOMS: atom_id res chain seq x y z
N MET A 1 2.85 -0.23 32.64
CA MET A 1 1.70 -1.15 32.47
C MET A 1 2.14 -2.25 31.52
N ALA A 2 1.68 -3.50 31.69
CA ALA A 2 1.95 -4.54 30.69
C ALA A 2 1.01 -4.39 29.49
N ASP A 3 1.46 -4.80 28.30
CA ASP A 3 0.62 -4.81 27.12
C ASP A 3 -0.59 -5.74 27.32
N ARG A 4 -1.72 -5.36 26.74
CA ARG A 4 -2.94 -6.16 26.79
C ARG A 4 -2.90 -7.21 25.69
N THR A 5 -2.80 -8.47 26.10
CA THR A 5 -2.87 -9.57 25.14
C THR A 5 -4.32 -9.79 24.68
N PHE A 6 -4.48 -10.43 23.51
CA PHE A 6 -5.79 -10.78 22.98
C PHE A 6 -6.63 -11.58 23.97
N ALA A 7 -6.01 -12.56 24.68
CA ALA A 7 -6.68 -13.30 25.76
C ALA A 7 -7.22 -12.39 26.87
N THR A 8 -6.41 -11.42 27.29
CA THR A 8 -6.79 -10.46 28.34
C THR A 8 -7.94 -9.56 27.89
N MET A 9 -7.90 -9.09 26.65
CA MET A 9 -8.98 -8.26 26.08
C MET A 9 -10.29 -9.04 25.97
N ILE A 10 -10.29 -10.29 25.50
CA ILE A 10 -11.47 -11.15 25.47
C ILE A 10 -12.05 -11.31 26.88
N ALA A 11 -11.23 -11.66 27.88
CA ALA A 11 -11.66 -11.82 29.24
C ALA A 11 -12.26 -10.54 29.85
N ASN A 12 -11.68 -9.38 29.53
CA ASN A 12 -12.16 -8.09 29.99
C ASN A 12 -13.52 -7.74 29.38
N VAL A 13 -13.70 -7.93 28.07
CA VAL A 13 -14.99 -7.69 27.40
C VAL A 13 -16.04 -8.66 27.94
N GLN A 14 -15.73 -9.95 28.05
CA GLN A 14 -16.66 -10.95 28.59
C GLN A 14 -17.16 -10.59 29.98
N ARG A 15 -16.28 -10.14 30.89
CA ARG A 15 -16.65 -9.68 32.24
C ARG A 15 -17.56 -8.44 32.21
N LYS A 16 -17.36 -7.52 31.29
CA LYS A 16 -18.14 -6.28 31.19
C LYS A 16 -19.52 -6.47 30.53
N VAL A 17 -19.63 -7.43 29.66
CA VAL A 17 -20.92 -7.79 29.03
C VAL A 17 -21.83 -8.53 29.99
N GLY A 18 -21.27 -9.11 31.07
CA GLY A 18 -22.02 -9.77 32.13
C GLY A 18 -22.41 -11.21 31.83
N SER A 19 -23.17 -11.82 32.73
CA SER A 19 -23.68 -13.18 32.58
C SER A 19 -24.96 -13.27 31.71
N ALA A 20 -25.17 -12.33 30.78
CA ALA A 20 -26.18 -12.48 29.72
C ALA A 20 -25.96 -13.81 28.95
N PRO A 21 -26.94 -14.35 28.23
CA PRO A 21 -26.87 -15.68 27.64
C PRO A 21 -25.49 -15.83 26.94
N SER A 22 -24.83 -16.94 27.25
CA SER A 22 -23.39 -17.16 27.00
C SER A 22 -22.92 -16.64 25.63
N ILE A 23 -22.39 -15.43 25.60
CA ILE A 23 -21.84 -14.85 24.37
C ILE A 23 -20.59 -15.65 24.02
N PRO A 24 -20.53 -16.25 22.83
CA PRO A 24 -19.38 -17.04 22.41
C PRO A 24 -18.10 -16.20 22.41
N ARG A 25 -17.01 -16.73 22.93
CA ARG A 25 -15.69 -16.07 22.87
C ARG A 25 -15.28 -15.69 21.46
N MET A 26 -15.69 -16.48 20.46
CA MET A 26 -15.41 -16.22 19.06
C MET A 26 -16.04 -14.90 18.59
N GLU A 27 -17.25 -14.58 19.04
CA GLU A 27 -17.93 -13.33 18.69
C GLU A 27 -17.21 -12.11 19.29
N ILE A 28 -16.79 -12.21 20.55
CA ILE A 28 -15.96 -11.19 21.18
C ILE A 28 -14.62 -11.02 20.43
N ALA A 29 -14.02 -12.13 20.00
CA ALA A 29 -12.79 -12.13 19.22
C ALA A 29 -12.98 -11.42 17.87
N GLN A 30 -14.09 -11.69 17.19
CA GLN A 30 -14.44 -11.01 15.92
C GLN A 30 -14.69 -9.51 16.15
N ALA A 31 -15.41 -9.14 17.22
CA ALA A 31 -15.65 -7.75 17.55
C ALA A 31 -14.34 -6.98 17.85
N LEU A 32 -13.37 -7.62 18.53
CA LEU A 32 -12.05 -7.04 18.78
C LEU A 32 -11.24 -6.87 17.49
N ASN A 33 -11.26 -7.84 16.58
CA ASN A 33 -10.62 -7.72 15.27
C ASN A 33 -11.26 -6.62 14.43
N THR A 34 -12.57 -6.54 14.40
CA THR A 34 -13.31 -5.46 13.70
C THR A 34 -12.94 -4.10 14.30
N ALA A 35 -12.93 -3.95 15.63
CA ALA A 35 -12.53 -2.73 16.30
C ALA A 35 -11.09 -2.33 15.97
N HIS A 36 -10.16 -3.30 15.90
CA HIS A 36 -8.76 -3.06 15.55
C HIS A 36 -8.62 -2.49 14.14
N LEU A 37 -9.29 -3.09 13.16
CA LEU A 37 -9.30 -2.61 11.77
C LEU A 37 -9.99 -1.24 11.64
N GLU A 38 -11.10 -1.03 12.33
CA GLU A 38 -11.82 0.25 12.32
C GLU A 38 -10.98 1.40 12.88
N ILE A 39 -10.31 1.20 14.00
CA ILE A 39 -9.43 2.21 14.60
C ILE A 39 -8.25 2.48 13.66
N HIS A 40 -7.65 1.42 13.08
CA HIS A 40 -6.56 1.56 12.14
C HIS A 40 -6.97 2.37 10.90
N GLY A 41 -8.15 2.08 10.32
CA GLY A 41 -8.67 2.75 9.14
C GLY A 41 -9.11 4.20 9.38
N ALA A 42 -9.42 4.57 10.64
CA ALA A 42 -9.98 5.88 10.98
C ALA A 42 -8.99 7.04 10.81
N TYR A 43 -7.69 6.78 10.81
CA TYR A 43 -6.66 7.82 10.71
C TYR A 43 -5.33 7.26 10.20
N ASP A 44 -4.45 8.14 9.70
CA ASP A 44 -3.10 7.76 9.28
C ASP A 44 -2.13 7.82 10.47
N TRP A 45 -2.14 6.72 11.24
CA TRP A 45 -1.35 6.61 12.46
C TRP A 45 0.15 6.48 12.15
N PRO A 46 1.05 7.21 12.84
CA PRO A 46 2.50 7.14 12.58
C PRO A 46 3.08 5.73 12.72
N TRP A 47 2.57 4.94 13.67
CA TRP A 47 3.02 3.56 13.91
C TRP A 47 2.51 2.54 12.89
N ALA A 48 1.56 2.94 12.01
CA ALA A 48 1.06 2.10 10.93
C ALA A 48 1.97 2.10 9.70
N TYR A 49 3.00 2.95 9.68
CA TYR A 49 3.90 3.04 8.54
C TYR A 49 5.10 2.11 8.71
N LYS A 50 5.37 1.34 7.67
CA LYS A 50 6.52 0.43 7.57
C LYS A 50 7.36 0.76 6.35
N GLU A 51 8.58 0.26 6.35
CA GLU A 51 9.50 0.39 5.22
C GLU A 51 9.64 -0.93 4.49
N THR A 52 9.78 -0.86 3.17
CA THR A 52 10.11 -1.99 2.31
C THR A 52 11.08 -1.57 1.22
N ASN A 53 11.82 -2.53 0.70
CA ASN A 53 12.73 -2.33 -0.42
C ASN A 53 12.16 -3.00 -1.66
N LEU A 54 11.99 -2.23 -2.74
CA LEU A 54 11.67 -2.75 -4.05
C LEU A 54 12.94 -2.77 -4.92
N SER A 55 13.32 -3.95 -5.36
CA SER A 55 14.43 -4.12 -6.31
C SER A 55 13.91 -3.91 -7.73
N LEU A 56 14.38 -2.85 -8.36
CA LEU A 56 14.09 -2.54 -9.77
C LEU A 56 15.12 -3.25 -10.65
N ASN A 57 14.63 -4.02 -11.60
CA ASN A 57 15.49 -4.65 -12.58
C ASN A 57 15.75 -3.69 -13.76
N PRO A 58 16.95 -3.72 -14.37
CA PRO A 58 17.22 -2.92 -15.57
C PRO A 58 16.32 -3.37 -16.71
N SER A 59 16.06 -2.45 -17.63
CA SER A 59 15.43 -2.79 -18.91
C SER A 59 16.37 -3.67 -19.73
N TYR A 60 15.80 -4.55 -20.55
CA TYR A 60 16.53 -5.46 -21.39
C TYR A 60 16.14 -5.24 -22.86
N SER A 61 17.13 -5.10 -23.76
CA SER A 61 16.94 -4.83 -25.19
C SER A 61 17.93 -5.55 -26.10
N THR A 62 18.62 -6.59 -25.58
CA THR A 62 19.62 -7.33 -26.36
C THR A 62 18.97 -8.25 -27.37
N GLY A 63 19.47 -8.26 -28.61
CA GLY A 63 18.95 -9.07 -29.72
C GLY A 63 17.79 -8.40 -30.46
N THR A 64 17.08 -9.20 -31.24
CA THR A 64 15.92 -8.78 -32.03
C THR A 64 14.75 -9.74 -31.82
N ILE A 65 13.55 -9.31 -32.21
CA ILE A 65 12.35 -10.14 -32.08
C ILE A 65 11.59 -10.27 -33.39
N SER A 66 10.79 -11.33 -33.47
CA SER A 66 9.79 -11.53 -34.50
C SER A 66 8.45 -11.92 -33.88
N VAL A 67 7.37 -11.33 -34.37
CA VAL A 67 5.99 -11.64 -33.97
C VAL A 67 5.05 -11.38 -35.14
N ASN A 68 4.08 -12.29 -35.31
CA ASN A 68 3.03 -12.14 -36.35
C ASN A 68 1.78 -11.46 -35.76
N VAL A 69 1.11 -10.68 -36.58
CA VAL A 69 -0.20 -10.10 -36.22
C VAL A 69 -1.17 -11.21 -35.90
N GLY A 70 -1.91 -11.07 -34.81
CA GLY A 70 -2.84 -12.08 -34.29
C GLY A 70 -2.19 -13.19 -33.45
N SER A 71 -0.84 -13.22 -33.34
CA SER A 71 -0.12 -14.21 -32.52
C SER A 71 0.25 -13.61 -31.16
N ALA A 72 0.16 -14.42 -30.11
CA ALA A 72 0.75 -14.12 -28.81
C ALA A 72 2.20 -14.61 -28.66
N SER A 73 2.68 -15.45 -29.59
CA SER A 73 4.03 -16.02 -29.54
C SER A 73 5.04 -15.06 -30.14
N VAL A 74 6.08 -14.74 -29.38
CA VAL A 74 7.21 -13.89 -29.78
C VAL A 74 8.47 -14.72 -29.78
N THR A 75 9.21 -14.68 -30.86
CA THR A 75 10.52 -15.33 -31.00
C THR A 75 11.63 -14.30 -30.95
N GLY A 76 12.69 -14.59 -30.23
CA GLY A 76 13.89 -13.76 -30.10
C GLY A 76 15.09 -14.37 -30.80
N ALA A 77 15.91 -13.52 -31.41
CA ALA A 77 17.20 -13.89 -31.99
C ALA A 77 18.33 -13.14 -31.28
N GLY A 78 19.33 -13.85 -30.76
CA GLY A 78 20.39 -13.26 -29.95
C GLY A 78 19.93 -12.74 -28.58
N THR A 79 18.82 -13.27 -28.07
CA THR A 79 18.25 -12.92 -26.77
C THR A 79 18.66 -13.91 -25.68
N THR A 80 18.61 -13.48 -24.42
CA THR A 80 18.89 -14.33 -23.24
C THR A 80 17.80 -14.12 -22.19
N TRP A 81 16.55 -14.31 -22.59
CA TRP A 81 15.40 -14.13 -21.68
C TRP A 81 15.40 -15.19 -20.57
N SER A 82 14.96 -14.80 -19.39
CA SER A 82 14.89 -15.69 -18.24
C SER A 82 13.45 -16.14 -17.98
N THR A 83 13.25 -17.43 -17.76
CA THR A 83 11.93 -18.00 -17.41
C THR A 83 11.36 -17.46 -16.11
N GLY A 84 12.19 -16.87 -15.24
CA GLY A 84 11.74 -16.20 -14.01
C GLY A 84 11.24 -14.77 -14.20
N TRP A 85 11.18 -14.26 -15.42
CA TRP A 85 10.67 -12.91 -15.67
C TRP A 85 9.15 -12.86 -15.60
N THR A 86 8.64 -12.53 -14.42
CA THR A 86 7.22 -12.29 -14.15
C THR A 86 6.91 -10.80 -14.09
N ASN A 87 5.65 -10.43 -14.29
CA ASN A 87 5.17 -9.03 -14.16
C ASN A 87 5.95 -8.03 -15.02
N ARG A 88 6.46 -8.47 -16.19
CA ARG A 88 7.18 -7.63 -17.15
C ARG A 88 6.32 -7.28 -18.35
N ARG A 89 6.71 -6.22 -19.02
CA ARG A 89 6.15 -5.78 -20.29
C ARG A 89 7.22 -5.73 -21.36
N ILE A 90 6.81 -5.98 -22.58
CA ILE A 90 7.63 -5.75 -23.75
C ILE A 90 7.06 -4.57 -24.54
N ARG A 91 7.90 -3.60 -24.84
CA ARG A 91 7.62 -2.53 -25.77
C ARG A 91 8.13 -2.91 -27.13
N LEU A 92 7.24 -2.92 -28.09
CA LEU A 92 7.53 -3.19 -29.49
C LEU A 92 7.71 -1.89 -30.27
N ASP A 93 8.10 -2.01 -31.52
CA ASP A 93 8.51 -0.90 -32.39
C ASP A 93 7.50 0.27 -32.50
N ASN A 94 6.23 -0.01 -32.31
CA ASN A 94 5.15 1.00 -32.35
C ASN A 94 4.92 1.74 -31.03
N ASN A 95 5.84 1.69 -30.07
CA ASN A 95 5.71 2.24 -28.71
C ASN A 95 4.53 1.69 -27.88
N GLN A 96 3.92 0.59 -28.31
CA GLN A 96 2.89 -0.10 -27.53
C GLN A 96 3.51 -1.09 -26.56
N ASP A 97 2.96 -1.13 -25.35
CA ASP A 97 3.42 -1.98 -24.26
C ASP A 97 2.53 -3.21 -24.12
N TRP A 98 3.11 -4.39 -24.23
CA TRP A 98 2.42 -5.66 -24.15
C TRP A 98 2.80 -6.40 -22.86
N PRO A 99 1.84 -6.81 -22.02
CA PRO A 99 2.16 -7.65 -20.88
C PRO A 99 2.68 -9.01 -21.33
N ILE A 100 3.74 -9.50 -20.69
CA ILE A 100 4.29 -10.84 -20.91
C ILE A 100 3.52 -11.82 -20.01
N SER A 101 2.95 -12.86 -20.58
CA SER A 101 2.28 -13.93 -19.85
C SER A 101 3.29 -14.97 -19.35
N ALA A 102 4.24 -15.36 -20.20
CA ALA A 102 5.25 -16.35 -19.85
C ALA A 102 6.51 -16.17 -20.69
N VAL A 103 7.65 -16.53 -20.11
CA VAL A 103 8.92 -16.72 -20.82
C VAL A 103 9.24 -18.22 -20.79
N THR A 104 9.22 -18.86 -21.95
CA THR A 104 9.40 -20.30 -22.07
C THR A 104 10.84 -20.72 -22.36
N GLY A 105 11.69 -19.76 -22.73
CA GLY A 105 13.11 -19.99 -22.99
C GLY A 105 13.85 -18.70 -23.34
N ALA A 106 15.16 -18.81 -23.56
CA ALA A 106 16.02 -17.66 -23.84
C ALA A 106 15.63 -16.88 -25.10
N GLY A 107 14.93 -17.51 -26.03
CA GLY A 107 14.47 -16.90 -27.28
C GLY A 107 12.96 -17.05 -27.51
N ALA A 108 12.17 -17.40 -26.50
CA ALA A 108 10.74 -17.61 -26.67
C ALA A 108 9.96 -17.05 -25.49
N LEU A 109 8.98 -16.19 -25.78
CA LEU A 109 8.03 -15.68 -24.79
C LEU A 109 6.61 -15.61 -25.37
N THR A 110 5.64 -15.54 -24.48
CA THR A 110 4.21 -15.43 -24.80
C THR A 110 3.67 -14.12 -24.23
N LEU A 111 2.97 -13.37 -25.04
CA LEU A 111 2.22 -12.18 -24.62
C LEU A 111 0.93 -12.57 -23.90
N ALA A 112 0.42 -11.75 -23.01
CA ALA A 112 -0.88 -11.97 -22.37
C ALA A 112 -2.06 -11.82 -23.35
N GLN A 113 -1.84 -11.12 -24.47
CA GLN A 113 -2.81 -10.92 -25.53
C GLN A 113 -2.13 -11.05 -26.89
N PRO A 114 -2.85 -11.45 -27.96
CA PRO A 114 -2.29 -11.46 -29.30
C PRO A 114 -1.76 -10.09 -29.73
N TYR A 115 -0.71 -10.07 -30.52
CA TYR A 115 -0.17 -8.85 -31.09
C TYR A 115 -1.11 -8.26 -32.15
N PHE A 116 -1.53 -7.00 -31.98
CA PHE A 116 -2.42 -6.27 -32.88
C PHE A 116 -1.73 -5.10 -33.61
N GLY A 117 -0.47 -5.28 -33.98
CA GLY A 117 0.23 -4.28 -34.78
C GLY A 117 -0.30 -4.22 -36.22
N SER A 118 0.10 -3.18 -36.96
CA SER A 118 -0.28 -2.97 -38.37
C SER A 118 0.38 -3.95 -39.32
N ALA A 119 1.49 -4.60 -38.93
CA ALA A 119 2.26 -5.54 -39.74
C ALA A 119 3.01 -6.55 -38.83
N ASN A 120 3.42 -7.67 -39.44
CA ASN A 120 4.32 -8.61 -38.77
C ASN A 120 5.65 -7.93 -38.50
N LEU A 121 6.23 -8.19 -37.33
CA LEU A 121 7.58 -7.75 -37.00
C LEU A 121 8.57 -8.87 -37.27
N SER A 122 9.69 -8.54 -37.93
CA SER A 122 10.79 -9.47 -38.19
C SER A 122 12.10 -8.77 -37.94
N GLY A 123 12.92 -9.27 -37.02
CA GLY A 123 14.19 -8.65 -36.65
C GLY A 123 14.04 -7.27 -35.99
N ALA A 124 12.89 -6.99 -35.38
CA ALA A 124 12.59 -5.70 -34.81
C ALA A 124 13.28 -5.46 -33.47
N SER A 125 13.55 -4.18 -33.17
CA SER A 125 14.02 -3.76 -31.86
C SER A 125 12.91 -3.83 -30.82
N TYR A 126 13.27 -3.99 -29.56
CA TYR A 126 12.32 -4.09 -28.46
C TYR A 126 12.96 -3.67 -27.13
N VAL A 127 12.13 -3.43 -26.14
CA VAL A 127 12.57 -3.23 -24.76
C VAL A 127 11.66 -3.98 -23.82
N ILE A 128 12.24 -4.87 -22.99
CA ILE A 128 11.53 -5.51 -21.87
C ILE A 128 11.87 -4.76 -20.60
N TYR A 129 10.85 -4.40 -19.83
CA TYR A 129 11.00 -3.71 -18.54
C TYR A 129 9.97 -4.23 -17.53
N GLN A 130 10.22 -3.96 -16.26
CA GLN A 130 9.32 -4.27 -15.18
C GLN A 130 8.73 -2.98 -14.62
N ASP A 131 7.42 -2.87 -14.62
CA ASP A 131 6.68 -1.76 -14.01
C ASP A 131 5.72 -2.22 -12.93
N VAL A 132 5.50 -3.54 -12.80
CA VAL A 132 4.61 -4.14 -11.81
C VAL A 132 5.43 -4.88 -10.76
N PHE A 133 5.15 -4.59 -9.50
CA PHE A 133 5.89 -5.10 -8.34
C PHE A 133 4.93 -5.64 -7.29
N GLU A 134 5.35 -6.69 -6.60
CA GLU A 134 4.64 -7.25 -5.47
C GLU A 134 4.96 -6.45 -4.21
N MET A 135 3.91 -6.12 -3.46
CA MET A 135 4.02 -5.44 -2.18
C MET A 135 3.95 -6.44 -1.02
N PRO A 136 4.46 -6.08 0.16
CA PRO A 136 4.30 -6.90 1.36
C PRO A 136 2.84 -7.29 1.61
N ALA A 137 2.62 -8.43 2.27
CA ALA A 137 1.27 -8.96 2.52
C ALA A 137 0.38 -8.02 3.35
N ASP A 138 1.01 -7.19 4.16
CA ASP A 138 0.36 -6.19 5.01
C ASP A 138 0.20 -4.81 4.35
N PHE A 139 0.47 -4.68 3.05
CA PHE A 139 0.30 -3.42 2.33
C PHE A 139 -1.17 -2.99 2.27
N GLU A 140 -1.46 -1.74 2.66
CA GLU A 140 -2.78 -1.12 2.51
C GLU A 140 -2.84 -0.32 1.21
N PRO A 141 -3.64 -0.74 0.21
CA PRO A 141 -3.74 -0.04 -1.08
C PRO A 141 -4.49 1.29 -0.95
N GLY A 142 -4.33 2.16 -1.94
CA GLY A 142 -5.05 3.44 -2.01
C GLY A 142 -4.43 4.56 -1.18
N LYS A 143 -3.33 4.29 -0.48
CA LYS A 143 -2.56 5.30 0.26
C LYS A 143 -1.30 5.68 -0.49
N ASP A 144 -0.88 6.93 -0.39
CA ASP A 144 0.38 7.38 -0.99
C ASP A 144 1.58 6.68 -0.35
N LEU A 145 2.58 6.41 -1.16
CA LEU A 145 3.86 5.88 -0.74
C LEU A 145 4.88 7.02 -0.59
N ILE A 146 5.89 6.81 0.23
CA ILE A 146 7.02 7.74 0.33
C ILE A 146 8.27 7.01 -0.14
N LEU A 147 8.86 7.50 -1.22
CA LEU A 147 10.15 7.04 -1.71
C LEU A 147 11.27 7.75 -0.92
N LEU A 148 12.08 6.97 -0.25
CA LEU A 148 13.25 7.47 0.46
C LEU A 148 14.46 7.39 -0.46
N GLN A 149 15.05 8.53 -0.79
CA GLN A 149 16.36 8.64 -1.43
C GLN A 149 17.33 9.29 -0.43
N PRO A 150 18.65 9.19 -0.63
CA PRO A 150 19.62 9.71 0.34
C PRO A 150 19.36 11.16 0.74
N ASP A 151 18.99 12.02 -0.22
CA ASP A 151 18.82 13.45 0.00
C ASP A 151 17.39 13.96 -0.18
N VAL A 152 16.48 13.11 -0.65
CA VAL A 152 15.11 13.54 -1.01
C VAL A 152 14.07 12.51 -0.62
N ARG A 153 12.96 12.98 -0.05
CA ARG A 153 11.75 12.19 0.18
C ARG A 153 10.70 12.57 -0.86
N ILE A 154 10.30 11.61 -1.66
CA ILE A 154 9.33 11.84 -2.76
C ILE A 154 8.04 11.14 -2.42
N ARG A 155 6.95 11.89 -2.46
CA ARG A 155 5.60 11.32 -2.34
C ARG A 155 5.20 10.69 -3.66
N VAL A 156 4.98 9.38 -3.65
CA VAL A 156 4.49 8.60 -4.79
C VAL A 156 2.98 8.47 -4.65
N ARG A 157 2.25 9.19 -5.45
CA ARG A 157 0.78 9.27 -5.33
C ARG A 157 0.11 7.99 -5.83
N CYS A 158 -0.94 7.58 -5.13
CA CYS A 158 -1.85 6.57 -5.64
C CYS A 158 -2.70 7.18 -6.75
N ILE A 159 -2.64 6.58 -7.95
CA ILE A 159 -3.38 7.01 -9.14
C ILE A 159 -4.36 5.89 -9.52
N SER A 160 -5.60 6.23 -9.86
CA SER A 160 -6.55 5.22 -10.31
C SER A 160 -6.05 4.55 -11.60
N ARG A 161 -6.33 3.25 -11.74
CA ARG A 161 -5.96 2.50 -12.93
C ARG A 161 -6.51 3.13 -14.22
N LEU A 162 -7.76 3.62 -14.17
CA LEU A 162 -8.37 4.29 -15.31
C LEU A 162 -7.62 5.57 -15.70
N ALA A 163 -7.28 6.43 -14.73
CA ALA A 163 -6.51 7.63 -14.99
C ALA A 163 -5.12 7.32 -15.54
N LEU A 164 -4.52 6.20 -15.10
CA LEU A 164 -3.25 5.73 -15.62
C LEU A 164 -3.32 5.33 -17.09
N GLU A 165 -4.32 4.54 -17.47
CA GLU A 165 -4.48 4.07 -18.85
C GLU A 165 -4.83 5.24 -19.80
N THR A 166 -5.58 6.23 -19.31
CA THR A 166 -5.95 7.40 -20.14
C THR A 166 -4.86 8.48 -20.23
N GLN A 167 -4.08 8.67 -19.15
CA GLN A 167 -3.05 9.73 -19.08
C GLN A 167 -1.61 9.18 -19.16
N GLY A 168 -1.45 7.88 -19.21
CA GLY A 168 -0.15 7.20 -19.09
C GLY A 168 0.86 7.60 -20.18
N VAL A 169 0.41 7.99 -21.36
CA VAL A 169 1.28 8.47 -22.44
C VAL A 169 1.92 9.81 -22.07
N VAL A 170 1.15 10.72 -21.48
CA VAL A 170 1.64 12.05 -21.06
C VAL A 170 2.59 11.91 -19.86
N LEU A 171 2.26 11.07 -18.90
CA LEU A 171 3.09 10.82 -17.72
C LEU A 171 4.43 10.15 -18.09
N LYS A 172 4.44 9.25 -19.08
CA LYS A 172 5.67 8.61 -19.58
C LYS A 172 6.65 9.61 -20.21
N SER A 173 6.15 10.67 -20.85
CA SER A 173 6.99 11.67 -21.52
C SER A 173 7.56 12.72 -20.57
N LEU A 174 6.89 12.97 -19.44
CA LEU A 174 7.27 14.04 -18.52
C LEU A 174 8.30 13.60 -17.46
N PHE A 175 8.41 12.30 -17.16
CA PHE A 175 9.18 11.83 -16.02
C PHE A 175 10.05 10.62 -16.38
N THR A 176 11.34 10.82 -16.49
CA THR A 176 12.24 9.78 -17.01
C THR A 176 12.93 8.91 -15.97
N ASN A 177 13.02 9.29 -14.69
CA ASN A 177 13.82 8.52 -13.72
C ASN A 177 13.34 8.52 -12.26
N ILE A 178 12.20 9.13 -11.95
CA ILE A 178 11.71 9.24 -10.57
C ILE A 178 10.28 8.69 -10.51
N ALA A 179 10.04 7.68 -9.68
CA ALA A 179 8.70 7.17 -9.43
C ALA A 179 7.82 8.29 -8.82
N MET A 180 6.82 8.76 -9.55
CA MET A 180 5.94 9.85 -9.12
C MET A 180 4.53 9.40 -8.80
N GLY A 181 4.15 8.22 -9.29
CA GLY A 181 2.85 7.64 -9.05
C GLY A 181 2.88 6.12 -9.06
N TYR A 182 1.89 5.53 -8.46
CA TYR A 182 1.63 4.10 -8.57
C TYR A 182 0.13 3.85 -8.73
N SER A 183 -0.20 2.69 -9.26
CA SER A 183 -1.58 2.21 -9.40
C SER A 183 -1.68 0.79 -8.88
N ASP A 184 -2.72 0.50 -8.12
CA ASP A 184 -3.04 -0.87 -7.70
C ASP A 184 -3.53 -1.66 -8.93
N GLN A 185 -2.92 -2.81 -9.18
CA GLN A 185 -3.23 -3.72 -10.28
C GLN A 185 -4.03 -4.94 -9.81
N GLY A 186 -4.40 -5.01 -8.53
CA GLY A 186 -5.09 -6.13 -7.89
C GLY A 186 -4.13 -7.00 -7.08
N ARG A 187 -4.46 -8.29 -6.99
CA ARG A 187 -3.70 -9.24 -6.14
C ARG A 187 -3.21 -10.44 -6.95
N THR A 188 -2.09 -10.98 -6.51
CA THR A 188 -1.60 -12.30 -6.96
C THR A 188 -2.50 -13.42 -6.44
N ALA A 189 -2.33 -14.63 -6.97
CA ALA A 189 -2.99 -15.82 -6.43
C ALA A 189 -2.62 -16.08 -4.95
N ALA A 190 -1.46 -15.63 -4.49
CA ALA A 190 -1.04 -15.66 -3.09
C ALA A 190 -1.63 -14.54 -2.22
N GLY A 191 -2.47 -13.66 -2.80
CA GLY A 191 -3.13 -12.55 -2.09
C GLY A 191 -2.28 -11.29 -1.93
N LEU A 192 -1.06 -11.26 -2.45
CA LEU A 192 -0.19 -10.09 -2.40
C LEU A 192 -0.67 -9.01 -3.37
N HIS A 193 -0.64 -7.75 -2.96
CA HIS A 193 -0.96 -6.64 -3.84
C HIS A 193 0.12 -6.42 -4.89
N LEU A 194 -0.33 -6.18 -6.12
CA LEU A 194 0.51 -5.77 -7.23
C LEU A 194 0.35 -4.27 -7.45
N ILE A 195 1.45 -3.54 -7.46
CA ILE A 195 1.46 -2.12 -7.80
C ILE A 195 2.21 -1.89 -9.10
N ARG A 196 1.70 -0.98 -9.93
CA ARG A 196 2.39 -0.50 -11.13
C ARG A 196 2.99 0.86 -10.85
N ILE A 197 4.30 0.98 -11.03
CA ILE A 197 5.05 2.23 -10.81
C ILE A 197 5.17 3.02 -12.11
N ILE A 198 5.02 4.33 -12.01
CA ILE A 198 5.06 5.26 -13.15
C ILE A 198 5.99 6.42 -12.84
N PRO A 199 6.89 6.74 -13.77
CA PRO A 199 7.28 6.01 -14.98
C PRO A 199 7.96 4.67 -14.67
N PRO A 200 7.99 3.73 -15.63
CA PRO A 200 8.71 2.46 -15.44
C PRO A 200 10.20 2.74 -15.22
N PRO A 201 10.83 2.06 -14.26
CA PRO A 201 12.26 2.24 -14.02
C PRO A 201 13.09 1.67 -15.16
N THR A 202 14.12 2.40 -15.55
CA THR A 202 15.02 2.03 -16.67
C THR A 202 16.36 1.46 -16.19
N SER A 203 16.72 1.67 -14.95
CA SER A 203 18.00 1.22 -14.37
C SER A 203 17.80 0.29 -13.18
N ALA A 204 18.77 -0.60 -12.96
CA ALA A 204 18.82 -1.40 -11.74
C ALA A 204 18.96 -0.46 -10.53
N LYS A 205 18.00 -0.51 -9.61
CA LYS A 205 17.97 0.36 -8.42
C LYS A 205 17.14 -0.29 -7.33
N THR A 206 17.53 -0.11 -6.10
CA THR A 206 16.67 -0.45 -4.97
C THR A 206 15.94 0.81 -4.52
N LEU A 207 14.61 0.76 -4.56
CA LEU A 207 13.76 1.80 -4.00
C LEU A 207 13.40 1.42 -2.56
N ARG A 208 13.73 2.28 -1.63
CA ARG A 208 13.26 2.18 -0.25
C ARG A 208 11.95 2.95 -0.14
N LEU A 209 10.87 2.25 0.14
CA LEU A 209 9.53 2.81 0.21
C LEU A 209 8.98 2.72 1.63
N VAL A 210 8.31 3.79 2.06
CA VAL A 210 7.46 3.78 3.25
C VAL A 210 6.02 3.63 2.81
N TYR A 211 5.31 2.71 3.40
CA TYR A 211 3.92 2.41 3.09
C TYR A 211 3.08 2.27 4.37
N LYS A 212 1.79 2.51 4.27
CA LYS A 212 0.86 2.20 5.35
C LYS A 212 0.60 0.70 5.36
N ALA A 213 0.84 0.07 6.51
CA ALA A 213 0.65 -1.35 6.68
C ALA A 213 -0.66 -1.63 7.41
N ARG A 214 -1.42 -2.61 6.93
CA ARG A 214 -2.62 -3.11 7.60
C ARG A 214 -2.21 -3.99 8.80
N PRO A 215 -2.81 -3.83 9.98
CA PRO A 215 -2.55 -4.72 11.09
C PRO A 215 -3.05 -6.14 10.76
N ALA A 216 -2.34 -7.15 11.24
CA ALA A 216 -2.82 -8.51 11.19
C ALA A 216 -4.01 -8.69 12.15
N ASP A 217 -4.92 -9.58 11.79
CA ASP A 217 -5.98 -10.00 12.70
C ASP A 217 -5.37 -10.76 13.88
N PHE A 218 -5.93 -10.57 15.07
CA PHE A 218 -5.55 -11.36 16.23
C PHE A 218 -5.92 -12.82 15.98
N SER A 219 -4.95 -13.70 16.06
CA SER A 219 -5.10 -15.14 15.87
C SER A 219 -4.64 -15.93 17.07
N ALA A 220 -3.53 -15.51 17.68
CA ALA A 220 -3.01 -16.13 18.89
C ALA A 220 -3.44 -15.37 20.14
N MET A 221 -3.67 -16.09 21.24
CA MET A 221 -4.08 -15.51 22.52
C MET A 221 -3.04 -14.55 23.12
N THR A 222 -1.79 -14.64 22.65
CA THR A 222 -0.66 -13.79 23.04
C THR A 222 -0.51 -12.54 22.19
N ASP A 223 -1.29 -12.40 21.10
CA ASP A 223 -1.18 -11.24 20.20
C ASP A 223 -1.48 -9.95 20.96
N VAL A 224 -0.74 -8.89 20.56
CA VAL A 224 -0.81 -7.57 21.16
C VAL A 224 -1.23 -6.55 20.11
N PRO A 225 -2.12 -5.59 20.45
CA PRO A 225 -2.55 -4.56 19.51
C PRO A 225 -1.42 -3.64 19.08
N TRP A 226 -1.51 -3.12 17.87
CA TRP A 226 -0.60 -2.07 17.37
C TRP A 226 -0.77 -0.72 18.06
N LEU A 227 -1.85 -0.52 18.81
CA LEU A 227 -2.08 0.74 19.51
C LEU A 227 -1.07 0.95 20.65
N PRO A 228 -0.69 2.22 20.91
CA PRO A 228 0.06 2.54 22.12
C PRO A 228 -0.65 2.03 23.35
N GLN A 229 0.11 1.48 24.30
CA GLN A 229 -0.37 0.80 25.50
C GLN A 229 -1.45 1.58 26.25
N THR A 230 -1.30 2.90 26.34
CA THR A 230 -2.27 3.79 27.02
C THR A 230 -3.67 3.78 26.38
N TYR A 231 -3.77 3.41 25.12
CA TYR A 231 -5.02 3.47 24.33
C TYR A 231 -5.55 2.09 23.90
N GLN A 232 -4.92 1.00 24.34
CA GLN A 232 -5.37 -0.36 23.99
C GLN A 232 -6.76 -0.68 24.51
N ASP A 233 -7.20 -0.02 25.58
CA ASP A 233 -8.55 -0.19 26.13
C ASP A 233 -9.67 0.35 25.22
N ILE A 234 -9.35 1.16 24.22
CA ILE A 234 -10.32 1.60 23.20
C ILE A 234 -10.87 0.39 22.45
N LEU A 235 -10.04 -0.61 22.13
CA LEU A 235 -10.48 -1.85 21.47
C LEU A 235 -11.53 -2.58 22.30
N GLU A 236 -11.29 -2.73 23.60
CA GLU A 236 -12.24 -3.36 24.52
C GLU A 236 -13.57 -2.60 24.58
N LEU A 237 -13.52 -1.27 24.65
CA LEU A 237 -14.73 -0.43 24.70
C LEU A 237 -15.55 -0.49 23.42
N VAL A 238 -14.90 -0.51 22.26
CA VAL A 238 -15.59 -0.66 20.97
C VAL A 238 -16.20 -2.04 20.85
N ALA A 239 -15.43 -3.09 21.14
CA ALA A 239 -15.95 -4.47 21.12
C ALA A 239 -17.08 -4.68 22.13
N GLU A 240 -16.97 -4.14 23.35
CA GLU A 240 -18.03 -4.18 24.35
C GLU A 240 -19.32 -3.54 23.84
N SER A 241 -19.22 -2.35 23.24
CA SER A 241 -20.39 -1.65 22.71
C SER A 241 -21.04 -2.40 21.56
N GLU A 242 -20.25 -2.98 20.67
CA GLU A 242 -20.76 -3.73 19.52
C GLU A 242 -21.44 -5.03 19.96
N VAL A 243 -20.83 -5.78 20.84
CA VAL A 243 -21.40 -7.03 21.38
C VAL A 243 -22.70 -6.75 22.16
N LYS A 244 -22.72 -5.72 23.01
CA LYS A 244 -23.95 -5.31 23.71
C LYS A 244 -25.06 -4.92 22.76
N ARG A 245 -24.74 -4.15 21.72
CA ARG A 245 -25.69 -3.69 20.70
C ARG A 245 -26.28 -4.87 19.93
N THR A 246 -25.44 -5.80 19.49
CA THR A 246 -25.85 -6.99 18.74
C THR A 246 -26.79 -7.90 19.54
N HIS A 247 -26.56 -8.04 20.85
CA HIS A 247 -27.39 -8.85 21.72
C HIS A 247 -28.54 -8.10 22.40
N GLY A 248 -28.81 -6.85 22.03
CA GLY A 248 -29.86 -6.05 22.63
C GLY A 248 -29.66 -5.74 24.12
N ILE A 249 -28.42 -5.78 24.63
CA ILE A 249 -28.08 -5.47 26.02
C ILE A 249 -28.05 -3.94 26.16
N SER A 250 -28.80 -3.43 27.15
CA SER A 250 -28.85 -2.01 27.42
C SER A 250 -27.50 -1.43 27.88
N GLY A 251 -27.29 -0.11 27.68
CA GLY A 251 -26.12 0.61 28.12
C GLY A 251 -24.90 0.44 27.21
N TRP A 252 -25.08 0.03 25.95
CA TRP A 252 -24.01 -0.04 24.94
C TRP A 252 -23.51 1.36 24.52
N GLU A 253 -24.31 2.40 24.70
CA GLU A 253 -23.99 3.79 24.34
C GLU A 253 -22.83 4.34 25.19
N VAL A 254 -22.73 3.90 26.45
CA VAL A 254 -21.72 4.41 27.38
C VAL A 254 -20.30 4.02 26.94
N PRO A 255 -19.96 2.74 26.72
CA PRO A 255 -18.64 2.36 26.21
C PRO A 255 -18.38 2.95 24.82
N ALA A 256 -19.39 3.08 23.95
CA ALA A 256 -19.24 3.73 22.66
C ALA A 256 -18.83 5.21 22.78
N ALA A 257 -19.48 5.98 23.67
CA ALA A 257 -19.15 7.38 23.91
C ALA A 257 -17.75 7.56 24.51
N ILE A 258 -17.34 6.69 25.44
CA ILE A 258 -16.00 6.70 26.03
C ILE A 258 -14.95 6.38 24.96
N ALA A 259 -15.18 5.36 24.13
CA ALA A 259 -14.30 5.00 23.02
C ALA A 259 -14.12 6.16 22.05
N ALA A 260 -15.20 6.84 21.65
CA ALA A 260 -15.16 8.00 20.77
C ALA A 260 -14.31 9.14 21.33
N ARG A 261 -14.48 9.47 22.63
CA ARG A 261 -13.67 10.50 23.32
C ARG A 261 -12.18 10.13 23.32
N LYS A 262 -11.86 8.87 23.63
CA LYS A 262 -10.46 8.39 23.66
C LYS A 262 -9.83 8.37 22.27
N ARG A 263 -10.57 7.99 21.22
CA ARG A 263 -10.11 8.08 19.84
C ARG A 263 -9.77 9.54 19.48
N LEU A 264 -10.61 10.48 19.86
CA LEU A 264 -10.37 11.90 19.61
C LEU A 264 -9.13 12.41 20.37
N ALA A 265 -8.95 11.98 21.62
CA ALA A 265 -7.78 12.32 22.42
C ALA A 265 -6.49 11.75 21.79
N LEU A 266 -6.51 10.48 21.37
CA LEU A 266 -5.41 9.83 20.66
C LEU A 266 -5.06 10.59 19.38
N LYS A 267 -6.06 10.93 18.56
CA LYS A 267 -5.85 11.72 17.35
C LYS A 267 -5.21 13.08 17.64
N ARG A 268 -5.67 13.79 18.67
CA ARG A 268 -5.10 15.08 19.08
C ARG A 268 -3.66 14.95 19.53
N GLN A 269 -3.32 13.93 20.30
CA GLN A 269 -1.95 13.68 20.75
C GLN A 269 -1.01 13.40 19.57
N VAL A 270 -1.47 12.65 18.60
CA VAL A 270 -0.68 12.33 17.39
C VAL A 270 -0.47 13.57 16.52
N ILE A 271 -1.48 14.42 16.38
CA ILE A 271 -1.37 15.65 15.57
C ILE A 271 -0.49 16.70 16.28
N ALA A 272 -0.63 16.85 17.60
CA ALA A 272 0.14 17.83 18.36
C ALA A 272 1.63 17.50 18.44
N GLY A 273 2.02 16.26 18.14
CA GLY A 273 3.39 15.77 18.39
C GLY A 273 3.68 15.64 19.89
N PRO A 274 4.86 15.19 20.30
CA PRO A 274 5.33 15.36 21.65
C PRO A 274 5.37 16.87 21.90
N THR A 275 4.63 17.36 22.90
CA THR A 275 4.78 18.73 23.39
C THR A 275 6.20 18.88 23.90
N ASP A 276 7.06 19.38 23.03
CA ASP A 276 8.35 19.88 23.45
C ASP A 276 8.04 21.06 24.40
N THR A 277 8.25 20.82 25.68
CA THR A 277 8.11 21.83 26.72
C THR A 277 9.27 22.82 26.70
N SER A 278 10.01 22.91 25.60
CA SER A 278 10.91 24.00 25.32
C SER A 278 10.09 25.16 24.76
N SER A 279 9.87 26.15 25.60
CA SER A 279 9.28 27.43 25.31
C SER A 279 9.97 28.12 24.13
N ASP A 280 9.47 27.90 22.92
CA ASP A 280 9.70 28.83 21.82
C ASP A 280 8.34 29.27 21.27
N THR A 281 7.94 30.42 21.75
CA THR A 281 6.87 31.27 21.27
C THR A 281 7.07 31.58 19.79
N PHE A 282 6.40 30.85 18.91
CA PHE A 282 6.08 31.34 17.57
C PHE A 282 4.60 31.63 17.48
N ALA A 283 4.31 32.92 17.64
CA ALA A 283 2.98 33.49 17.42
C ALA A 283 2.60 33.43 15.93
N GLY A 284 1.40 32.98 15.68
CA GLY A 284 0.54 33.44 14.58
C GLY A 284 0.48 32.62 13.31
N SER A 285 -0.60 31.93 13.15
CA SER A 285 -1.57 32.12 12.07
C SER A 285 -2.55 30.95 12.02
N THR A 286 -3.78 31.24 12.35
CA THR A 286 -4.97 30.40 12.15
C THR A 286 -5.34 30.39 10.68
N THR A 287 -5.19 29.25 10.00
CA THR A 287 -6.02 28.89 8.84
C THR A 287 -6.30 27.40 8.89
N SER A 288 -7.59 27.10 8.94
CA SER A 288 -8.17 25.77 8.88
C SER A 288 -7.92 25.19 7.49
N ASP A 289 -6.99 24.24 7.38
CA ASP A 289 -6.93 23.37 6.22
C ASP A 289 -6.49 21.95 6.65
N SER A 290 -7.30 20.97 6.26
CA SER A 290 -7.17 19.56 6.64
C SER A 290 -6.10 18.84 5.84
N SER A 291 -4.93 19.43 5.66
CA SER A 291 -3.76 18.80 5.08
C SER A 291 -2.67 18.68 6.13
N ILE A 292 -2.11 17.48 6.30
CA ILE A 292 -0.93 17.24 7.10
C ILE A 292 0.21 18.04 6.49
N SER A 293 0.47 19.22 7.06
CA SER A 293 1.61 20.03 6.68
C SER A 293 2.85 19.46 7.38
N TRP A 294 3.62 18.69 6.66
CA TRP A 294 5.02 18.45 7.01
C TRP A 294 5.78 19.76 6.76
N ARG A 295 5.86 20.62 7.78
CA ARG A 295 6.71 21.80 7.71
C ARG A 295 8.16 21.35 7.61
N GLY A 296 8.76 21.49 6.43
CA GLY A 296 10.16 21.21 6.17
C GLY A 296 10.55 20.99 4.72
N LEU A 297 9.66 21.12 3.75
CA LEU A 297 10.05 21.14 2.34
C LEU A 297 9.72 22.51 1.73
N SER A 298 10.68 23.43 1.81
CA SER A 298 10.75 24.59 0.92
C SER A 298 11.14 24.09 -0.46
N ILE A 299 10.19 24.04 -1.38
CA ILE A 299 10.52 23.95 -2.81
C ILE A 299 10.94 25.36 -3.21
N LEU A 300 12.24 25.56 -3.41
CA LEU A 300 12.75 26.76 -4.05
C LEU A 300 12.23 26.78 -5.50
N PRO A 301 11.70 27.91 -5.98
CA PRO A 301 11.33 28.02 -7.38
C PRO A 301 12.61 27.99 -8.23
N PHE A 302 12.59 27.16 -9.27
CA PHE A 302 13.61 27.22 -10.31
C PHE A 302 13.58 28.61 -10.91
N GLY A 303 14.63 29.38 -10.70
CA GLY A 303 14.95 30.62 -11.39
C GLY A 303 15.28 30.32 -12.86
N GLN A 304 14.93 31.27 -13.68
CA GLN A 304 15.05 31.38 -15.15
C GLN A 304 16.41 30.93 -15.70
#